data_815b7d05c776db38cd9fff7621dcd408
#
_entry.id   815b7d05c776db38cd9fff7621dcd408
#
_cell.length_a   1.000
_cell.length_b   1.000
_cell.length_c   1.000
_cell.angle_alpha   90.00
_cell.angle_beta   90.00
_cell.angle_gamma   90.00
#
_symmetry.space_group_name_H-M   'P 1'
#
loop_
_entity.id
_entity.type
_entity.pdbx_description
1 polymer ?
#
loop_
_entity_poly.entity_id
_entity_poly.type
_entity_poly.pdbx_seq_one_letter_code
_entity_poly.pdbx_strand_id
1 'polypeptide(L)'
;MDRLIKFLFYLLLFSTLFGRFGYVEVDVDLTQIRDSDKQFLKSLPDDIKSYYENVIYDSDSEDLELEIYLKLILENIPRNGNERTISSQFIFTNNFDLTLYSKSSSFNYSSGVDLSYNSSFHSLRSILDFYGLLFVGSEIDILTDLGGEIYFSRAQEIAYQGEDSRFSDGWNSRRDYVENIIDFKEFRNSKFKFF
;
A
#
# COMPACT_ATOMS: atom_id res chain seq x y z
N MET A 1 21.98 42.25 -4.11
CA MET A 1 20.80 41.63 -4.71
C MET A 1 21.06 40.17 -5.14
N ASP A 2 22.19 39.87 -5.76
CA ASP A 2 22.51 38.50 -6.27
C ASP A 2 22.69 37.40 -5.23
N ARG A 3 23.21 37.73 -4.04
CA ARG A 3 23.39 36.73 -2.96
C ARG A 3 22.06 36.28 -2.35
N LEU A 4 21.10 37.19 -2.23
CA LEU A 4 19.76 36.90 -1.71
C LEU A 4 18.96 36.03 -2.69
N ILE A 5 19.08 36.32 -4.00
CA ILE A 5 18.42 35.56 -5.05
C ILE A 5 19.02 34.16 -5.18
N LYS A 6 20.34 34.01 -5.06
CA LYS A 6 20.98 32.67 -5.00
C LYS A 6 20.59 31.90 -3.76
N PHE A 7 20.46 32.53 -2.62
CA PHE A 7 19.99 31.87 -1.38
C PHE A 7 18.53 31.44 -1.48
N LEU A 8 17.67 32.28 -2.08
CA LEU A 8 16.29 31.91 -2.38
C LEU A 8 16.18 30.76 -3.41
N PHE A 9 17.07 30.74 -4.40
CA PHE A 9 17.15 29.70 -5.41
C PHE A 9 17.64 28.37 -4.82
N TYR A 10 18.59 28.40 -3.88
CA TYR A 10 19.00 27.20 -3.12
C TYR A 10 17.91 26.73 -2.15
N LEU A 11 17.12 27.65 -1.58
CA LEU A 11 15.99 27.28 -0.72
C LEU A 11 14.84 26.65 -1.50
N LEU A 12 14.65 27.03 -2.77
CA LEU A 12 13.67 26.44 -3.68
C LEU A 12 14.10 25.08 -4.27
N LEU A 13 15.40 24.76 -4.23
CA LEU A 13 15.93 23.46 -4.63
C LEU A 13 15.86 22.40 -3.53
N PHE A 14 15.58 22.78 -2.28
CA PHE A 14 15.10 21.88 -1.24
C PHE A 14 13.59 21.63 -1.42
N SER A 15 13.18 21.22 -2.60
CA SER A 15 11.93 20.49 -2.76
C SER A 15 12.10 19.19 -2.00
N THR A 16 11.44 19.08 -0.87
CA THR A 16 11.34 17.94 0.00
C THR A 16 11.14 16.67 -0.85
N LEU A 17 12.18 15.86 -0.97
CA LEU A 17 12.09 14.48 -1.40
C LEU A 17 11.39 13.74 -0.25
N PHE A 18 10.08 13.73 -0.27
CA PHE A 18 9.30 12.89 0.63
C PHE A 18 9.32 11.47 0.11
N GLY A 19 9.53 10.50 0.95
CA GLY A 19 9.48 9.09 0.64
C GLY A 19 8.13 8.73 0.01
N ARG A 20 8.14 8.64 -1.30
CA ARG A 20 7.01 8.26 -2.15
C ARG A 20 7.37 6.97 -2.87
N PHE A 21 6.37 6.22 -3.24
CA PHE A 21 6.61 5.23 -4.29
C PHE A 21 6.99 5.99 -5.56
N GLY A 22 8.27 5.85 -5.97
CA GLY A 22 8.83 6.57 -7.13
C GLY A 22 8.21 6.11 -8.45
N TYR A 23 7.77 4.84 -8.49
CA TYR A 23 7.02 4.28 -9.62
C TYR A 23 5.81 3.48 -9.14
N VAL A 24 4.65 3.78 -9.70
CA VAL A 24 3.39 3.09 -9.38
C VAL A 24 2.68 2.69 -10.66
N GLU A 25 2.44 1.40 -10.83
CA GLU A 25 1.61 0.85 -11.90
C GLU A 25 0.44 0.06 -11.31
N VAL A 26 -0.77 0.33 -11.79
CA VAL A 26 -1.99 -0.33 -11.33
C VAL A 26 -2.75 -0.90 -12.51
N ASP A 27 -2.86 -2.23 -12.55
CA ASP A 27 -3.68 -2.98 -13.51
C ASP A 27 -4.92 -3.53 -12.82
N VAL A 28 -6.12 -3.21 -13.33
CA VAL A 28 -7.39 -3.68 -12.76
C VAL A 28 -8.10 -4.58 -13.77
N ASP A 29 -8.17 -5.87 -13.46
CA ASP A 29 -8.89 -6.85 -14.23
C ASP A 29 -10.40 -6.82 -13.91
N LEU A 30 -11.19 -6.39 -14.88
CA LEU A 30 -12.66 -6.31 -14.84
C LEU A 30 -13.36 -7.40 -15.65
N THR A 31 -12.65 -8.47 -16.03
CA THR A 31 -13.20 -9.50 -16.93
C THR A 31 -14.42 -10.21 -16.34
N GLN A 32 -14.47 -10.38 -15.03
CA GLN A 32 -15.58 -11.02 -14.31
C GLN A 32 -16.71 -10.04 -13.92
N ILE A 33 -16.52 -8.75 -14.18
CA ILE A 33 -17.45 -7.71 -13.76
C ILE A 33 -18.45 -7.39 -14.89
N ARG A 34 -19.72 -7.23 -14.52
CA ARG A 34 -20.78 -6.85 -15.46
C ARG A 34 -20.51 -5.47 -16.05
N ASP A 35 -20.84 -5.27 -17.32
CA ASP A 35 -20.62 -4.00 -18.01
C ASP A 35 -21.33 -2.82 -17.33
N SER A 36 -22.50 -3.06 -16.74
CA SER A 36 -23.22 -2.04 -15.94
C SER A 36 -22.46 -1.54 -14.71
N ASP A 37 -21.53 -2.35 -14.20
CA ASP A 37 -20.77 -2.05 -13.00
C ASP A 37 -19.36 -1.52 -13.32
N LYS A 38 -18.85 -1.70 -14.54
CA LYS A 38 -17.53 -1.22 -14.97
C LYS A 38 -17.42 0.31 -14.95
N GLN A 39 -18.50 1.03 -15.23
CA GLN A 39 -18.47 2.48 -15.33
C GLN A 39 -18.08 3.16 -14.00
N PHE A 40 -18.57 2.66 -12.86
CA PHE A 40 -18.25 3.28 -11.57
C PHE A 40 -16.83 2.89 -11.08
N LEU A 41 -16.22 1.85 -11.65
CA LEU A 41 -14.87 1.40 -11.34
C LEU A 41 -13.80 2.08 -12.22
N LYS A 42 -14.20 2.92 -13.17
CA LYS A 42 -13.29 3.48 -14.16
C LYS A 42 -12.15 4.29 -13.54
N SER A 43 -12.39 5.00 -12.43
CA SER A 43 -11.36 5.78 -11.74
C SER A 43 -10.58 4.99 -10.70
N LEU A 44 -10.95 3.75 -10.38
CA LEU A 44 -10.31 2.95 -9.35
C LEU A 44 -8.79 2.77 -9.56
N PRO A 45 -8.28 2.47 -10.78
CA PRO A 45 -6.84 2.39 -10.99
C PRO A 45 -6.12 3.71 -10.70
N ASP A 46 -6.67 4.83 -11.17
CA ASP A 46 -6.08 6.15 -10.98
C ASP A 46 -6.13 6.60 -9.51
N ASP A 47 -7.22 6.30 -8.80
CA ASP A 47 -7.36 6.61 -7.37
C ASP A 47 -6.33 5.82 -6.53
N ILE A 48 -6.13 4.53 -6.82
CA ILE A 48 -5.11 3.69 -6.16
C ILE A 48 -3.70 4.18 -6.50
N LYS A 49 -3.44 4.49 -7.77
CA LYS A 49 -2.15 5.03 -8.21
C LYS A 49 -1.84 6.33 -7.49
N SER A 50 -2.78 7.28 -7.51
CA SER A 50 -2.65 8.56 -6.81
C SER A 50 -2.42 8.39 -5.32
N TYR A 51 -3.05 7.38 -4.69
CA TYR A 51 -2.82 7.06 -3.29
C TYR A 51 -1.34 6.75 -3.02
N TYR A 52 -0.76 5.79 -3.74
CA TYR A 52 0.65 5.41 -3.53
C TYR A 52 1.65 6.49 -3.93
N GLU A 53 1.36 7.29 -4.96
CA GLU A 53 2.19 8.43 -5.36
C GLU A 53 2.21 9.56 -4.31
N ASN A 54 1.24 9.60 -3.38
CA ASN A 54 1.11 10.67 -2.39
C ASN A 54 1.20 10.20 -0.94
N VAL A 55 1.12 8.89 -0.66
CA VAL A 55 1.22 8.39 0.72
C VAL A 55 2.63 8.58 1.27
N ILE A 56 2.69 9.07 2.52
CA ILE A 56 3.93 9.21 3.29
C ILE A 56 3.69 8.45 4.59
N TYR A 57 4.40 7.34 4.77
CA TYR A 57 4.27 6.55 5.99
C TYR A 57 5.11 7.11 7.13
N ASP A 58 6.24 7.74 6.81
CA ASP A 58 7.22 8.20 7.80
C ASP A 58 8.23 9.18 7.16
N SER A 59 8.81 10.09 7.96
CA SER A 59 9.86 11.01 7.51
C SER A 59 11.20 10.30 7.27
N ASP A 60 11.46 9.17 7.93
CA ASP A 60 12.72 8.44 7.82
C ASP A 60 12.80 7.60 6.53
N SER A 61 11.67 7.42 5.84
CA SER A 61 11.60 6.77 4.52
C SER A 61 11.73 7.77 3.34
N GLU A 62 12.07 9.02 3.62
CA GLU A 62 12.06 10.12 2.62
C GLU A 62 13.00 9.89 1.42
N ASP A 63 14.05 9.10 1.60
CA ASP A 63 15.06 8.83 0.56
C ASP A 63 14.83 7.50 -0.21
N LEU A 64 13.74 6.78 0.08
CA LEU A 64 13.44 5.52 -0.58
C LEU A 64 12.72 5.73 -1.91
N GLU A 65 13.33 5.31 -3.00
CA GLU A 65 12.67 5.19 -4.30
C GLU A 65 12.08 3.76 -4.43
N LEU A 66 10.85 3.59 -3.98
CA LEU A 66 10.15 2.31 -4.05
C LEU A 66 9.35 2.19 -5.34
N GLU A 67 9.40 1.01 -5.96
CA GLU A 67 8.52 0.66 -7.06
C GLU A 67 7.41 -0.27 -6.58
N ILE A 68 6.19 -0.04 -7.04
CA ILE A 68 5.06 -0.92 -6.77
C ILE A 68 4.23 -1.16 -8.04
N TYR A 69 4.08 -2.42 -8.37
CA TYR A 69 3.20 -2.90 -9.43
C TYR A 69 2.05 -3.65 -8.77
N LEU A 70 0.85 -3.15 -8.95
CA LEU A 70 -0.35 -3.72 -8.39
C LEU A 70 -1.23 -4.29 -9.48
N LYS A 71 -1.55 -5.58 -9.40
CA LYS A 71 -2.64 -6.19 -10.14
C LYS A 71 -3.81 -6.45 -9.20
N LEU A 72 -4.96 -5.86 -9.53
CA LEU A 72 -6.22 -6.04 -8.82
C LEU A 72 -7.19 -6.82 -9.70
N ILE A 73 -7.61 -7.99 -9.25
CA ILE A 73 -8.57 -8.84 -9.94
C ILE A 73 -9.91 -8.72 -9.21
N LEU A 74 -10.91 -8.15 -9.87
CA LEU A 74 -12.24 -8.02 -9.30
C LEU A 74 -13.09 -9.23 -9.67
N GLU A 75 -13.59 -9.94 -8.65
CA GLU A 75 -14.31 -11.21 -8.84
C GLU A 75 -15.81 -11.02 -8.89
N ASN A 76 -16.35 -10.22 -7.96
CA ASN A 76 -17.81 -10.06 -7.83
C ASN A 76 -18.15 -8.74 -7.13
N ILE A 77 -19.36 -8.23 -7.42
CA ILE A 77 -19.97 -7.09 -6.75
C ILE A 77 -21.37 -7.46 -6.34
N PRO A 78 -21.54 -8.10 -5.18
CA PRO A 78 -22.87 -8.39 -4.65
C PRO A 78 -23.58 -7.07 -4.30
N ARG A 79 -24.86 -7.01 -4.65
CA ARG A 79 -25.72 -5.87 -4.33
C ARG A 79 -26.53 -6.19 -3.07
N ASN A 80 -26.12 -5.64 -1.95
CA ASN A 80 -26.90 -5.70 -0.71
C ASN A 80 -27.48 -4.29 -0.45
N GLY A 81 -28.69 -4.05 -0.95
CA GLY A 81 -29.31 -2.71 -0.85
C GLY A 81 -28.57 -1.67 -1.68
N ASN A 82 -28.22 -0.55 -1.08
CA ASN A 82 -27.49 0.55 -1.73
C ASN A 82 -25.97 0.42 -1.63
N GLU A 83 -25.45 -0.54 -0.88
CA GLU A 83 -24.01 -0.74 -0.72
C GLU A 83 -23.46 -1.72 -1.76
N ARG A 84 -22.29 -1.40 -2.30
CA ARG A 84 -21.56 -2.21 -3.25
C ARG A 84 -20.26 -2.69 -2.59
N THR A 85 -20.27 -3.92 -2.09
CA THR A 85 -19.06 -4.56 -1.61
C THR A 85 -18.39 -5.28 -2.76
N ILE A 86 -17.12 -5.01 -3.01
CA ILE A 86 -16.33 -5.62 -4.08
C ILE A 86 -15.52 -6.76 -3.48
N SER A 87 -15.66 -7.96 -4.04
CA SER A 87 -14.78 -9.09 -3.73
C SER A 87 -13.63 -9.13 -4.73
N SER A 88 -12.40 -9.35 -4.26
CA SER A 88 -11.22 -9.18 -5.07
C SER A 88 -10.01 -9.98 -4.57
N GLN A 89 -9.02 -10.09 -5.47
CA GLN A 89 -7.65 -10.52 -5.16
C GLN A 89 -6.69 -9.40 -5.54
N PHE A 90 -5.58 -9.29 -4.79
CA PHE A 90 -4.50 -8.37 -5.10
C PHE A 90 -3.18 -9.12 -5.26
N ILE A 91 -2.36 -8.64 -6.18
CA ILE A 91 -0.98 -9.04 -6.36
C ILE A 91 -0.14 -7.77 -6.34
N PHE A 92 0.78 -7.68 -5.41
CA PHE A 92 1.71 -6.57 -5.28
C PHE A 92 3.12 -7.07 -5.56
N THR A 93 3.89 -6.37 -6.37
CA THR A 93 5.30 -6.72 -6.61
C THR A 93 6.15 -5.48 -6.89
N ASN A 94 7.45 -5.55 -6.53
CA ASN A 94 8.46 -4.59 -6.97
C ASN A 94 9.18 -5.05 -8.25
N ASN A 95 8.70 -6.12 -8.90
CA ASN A 95 9.32 -6.76 -10.07
C ASN A 95 10.77 -7.22 -9.87
N PHE A 96 11.24 -7.27 -8.64
CA PHE A 96 12.60 -7.70 -8.32
C PHE A 96 12.61 -8.91 -7.39
N ASP A 97 12.42 -8.70 -6.10
CA ASP A 97 12.57 -9.76 -5.10
C ASP A 97 11.32 -9.97 -4.23
N LEU A 98 10.37 -9.06 -4.27
CA LEU A 98 9.18 -9.10 -3.43
C LEU A 98 7.91 -9.23 -4.25
N THR A 99 7.14 -10.30 -4.00
CA THR A 99 5.79 -10.48 -4.54
C THR A 99 4.86 -10.97 -3.43
N LEU A 100 3.80 -10.21 -3.20
CA LEU A 100 2.82 -10.43 -2.14
C LEU A 100 1.43 -10.69 -2.74
N TYR A 101 0.71 -11.65 -2.17
CA TYR A 101 -0.59 -12.08 -2.65
C TYR A 101 -1.66 -11.87 -1.57
N SER A 102 -2.77 -11.24 -1.95
CA SER A 102 -4.01 -11.24 -1.21
C SER A 102 -5.04 -12.08 -1.94
N LYS A 103 -5.25 -13.31 -1.51
CA LYS A 103 -6.15 -14.26 -2.18
C LYS A 103 -7.63 -13.92 -1.98
N SER A 104 -7.96 -13.19 -0.94
CA SER A 104 -9.33 -12.77 -0.63
C SER A 104 -9.30 -11.39 0.01
N SER A 105 -10.14 -10.51 -0.50
CA SER A 105 -10.34 -9.18 0.05
C SER A 105 -11.75 -8.71 -0.29
N SER A 106 -12.35 -7.97 0.63
CA SER A 106 -13.58 -7.25 0.36
C SER A 106 -13.45 -5.79 0.73
N PHE A 107 -13.98 -4.90 -0.09
CA PHE A 107 -13.97 -3.47 0.16
C PHE A 107 -15.14 -2.75 -0.50
N ASN A 108 -15.47 -1.57 0.02
CA ASN A 108 -16.36 -0.63 -0.63
C ASN A 108 -15.55 0.39 -1.43
N TYR A 109 -16.10 0.77 -2.58
CA TYR A 109 -15.52 1.81 -3.40
C TYR A 109 -16.61 2.71 -3.97
N SER A 110 -16.33 4.02 -4.03
CA SER A 110 -17.06 5.00 -4.79
C SER A 110 -16.11 5.94 -5.49
N SER A 111 -16.38 6.32 -6.71
CA SER A 111 -15.54 7.24 -7.49
C SER A 111 -15.33 8.55 -6.72
N GLY A 112 -14.08 9.02 -6.65
CA GLY A 112 -13.69 10.23 -5.93
C GLY A 112 -13.63 10.08 -4.41
N VAL A 113 -13.58 8.87 -3.88
CA VAL A 113 -13.33 8.64 -2.46
C VAL A 113 -11.95 9.18 -2.07
N ASP A 114 -11.90 9.91 -0.96
CA ASP A 114 -10.61 10.31 -0.39
C ASP A 114 -9.92 9.10 0.26
N LEU A 115 -8.81 8.67 -0.35
CA LEU A 115 -7.96 7.60 0.15
C LEU A 115 -6.76 8.13 0.96
N SER A 116 -6.74 9.42 1.34
CA SER A 116 -5.63 9.99 2.10
C SER A 116 -5.34 9.18 3.38
N TYR A 117 -4.05 9.03 3.69
CA TYR A 117 -3.60 8.25 4.84
C TYR A 117 -4.11 8.82 6.16
N ASN A 118 -4.71 7.96 6.98
CA ASN A 118 -5.03 8.25 8.38
C ASN A 118 -5.11 6.94 9.19
N SER A 119 -5.15 7.03 10.51
CA SER A 119 -5.12 5.87 11.43
C SER A 119 -6.45 5.11 11.55
N SER A 120 -7.55 5.62 11.00
CA SER A 120 -8.83 4.92 11.06
C SER A 120 -8.93 3.85 9.98
N PHE A 121 -9.54 2.70 10.31
CA PHE A 121 -9.75 1.64 9.33
C PHE A 121 -10.67 2.09 8.18
N HIS A 122 -10.23 1.81 6.94
CA HIS A 122 -11.01 1.98 5.73
C HIS A 122 -10.83 0.77 4.82
N SER A 123 -11.91 0.17 4.33
CA SER A 123 -11.89 -1.15 3.70
C SER A 123 -10.89 -1.30 2.54
N LEU A 124 -10.74 -0.31 1.66
CA LEU A 124 -9.75 -0.33 0.57
C LEU A 124 -8.40 0.20 1.04
N ARG A 125 -8.36 1.41 1.62
CA ARG A 125 -7.10 2.05 2.00
C ARG A 125 -6.28 1.18 2.96
N SER A 126 -6.92 0.54 3.95
CA SER A 126 -6.20 -0.32 4.90
C SER A 126 -5.55 -1.54 4.23
N ILE A 127 -6.10 -2.05 3.12
CA ILE A 127 -5.42 -3.06 2.30
C ILE A 127 -4.17 -2.47 1.64
N LEU A 128 -4.30 -1.28 1.05
CA LEU A 128 -3.17 -0.59 0.41
C LEU A 128 -2.09 -0.25 1.44
N ASP A 129 -2.48 0.28 2.61
CA ASP A 129 -1.56 0.58 3.72
C ASP A 129 -0.81 -0.66 4.19
N PHE A 130 -1.51 -1.78 4.42
CA PHE A 130 -0.91 -3.02 4.86
C PHE A 130 0.23 -3.45 3.94
N TYR A 131 -0.02 -3.54 2.65
CA TYR A 131 0.99 -3.96 1.69
C TYR A 131 2.07 -2.90 1.46
N GLY A 132 1.73 -1.62 1.44
CA GLY A 132 2.70 -0.53 1.36
C GLY A 132 3.69 -0.54 2.52
N LEU A 133 3.22 -0.75 3.74
CA LEU A 133 4.06 -0.88 4.94
C LEU A 133 4.98 -2.11 4.87
N LEU A 134 4.51 -3.23 4.30
CA LEU A 134 5.36 -4.40 4.09
C LEU A 134 6.49 -4.11 3.08
N PHE A 135 6.22 -3.35 2.01
CA PHE A 135 7.25 -2.94 1.05
C PHE A 135 8.29 -2.03 1.72
N VAL A 136 7.84 -0.97 2.38
CA VAL A 136 8.73 -0.04 3.09
C VAL A 136 9.56 -0.77 4.14
N GLY A 137 8.92 -1.57 4.99
CA GLY A 137 9.62 -2.34 6.02
C GLY A 137 10.65 -3.32 5.46
N SER A 138 10.35 -3.96 4.32
CA SER A 138 11.27 -4.88 3.66
C SER A 138 12.48 -4.17 3.09
N GLU A 139 12.33 -2.96 2.57
CA GLU A 139 13.43 -2.15 2.05
C GLU A 139 14.30 -1.59 3.17
N ILE A 140 13.68 -1.09 4.23
CA ILE A 140 14.42 -0.60 5.41
C ILE A 140 15.21 -1.72 6.08
N ASP A 141 14.73 -2.96 6.08
CA ASP A 141 15.49 -4.12 6.58
C ASP A 141 16.76 -4.43 5.76
N ILE A 142 16.84 -3.99 4.51
CA ILE A 142 18.06 -4.09 3.69
C ILE A 142 19.06 -3.01 4.12
N LEU A 143 18.59 -1.82 4.45
CA LEU A 143 19.43 -0.67 4.79
C LEU A 143 19.88 -0.65 6.24
N THR A 144 19.06 -1.19 7.16
CA THR A 144 19.27 -1.13 8.60
C THR A 144 18.82 -2.44 9.25
N ASP A 145 19.68 -3.00 10.11
CA ASP A 145 19.40 -4.26 10.81
C ASP A 145 18.08 -4.17 11.60
N LEU A 146 17.08 -4.96 11.19
CA LEU A 146 15.72 -4.97 11.73
C LEU A 146 15.01 -3.59 11.71
N GLY A 147 15.44 -2.69 10.83
CA GLY A 147 14.88 -1.33 10.73
C GLY A 147 13.40 -1.31 10.32
N GLY A 148 12.93 -2.35 9.63
CA GLY A 148 11.53 -2.50 9.22
C GLY A 148 10.53 -2.79 10.34
N GLU A 149 10.97 -3.02 11.59
CA GLU A 149 10.11 -3.46 12.71
C GLU A 149 8.90 -2.55 12.94
N ILE A 150 9.10 -1.24 12.87
CA ILE A 150 8.02 -0.26 13.09
C ILE A 150 6.94 -0.36 12.01
N TYR A 151 7.33 -0.61 10.76
CA TYR A 151 6.40 -0.74 9.64
C TYR A 151 5.60 -2.04 9.71
N PHE A 152 6.26 -3.15 10.05
CA PHE A 152 5.58 -4.43 10.26
C PHE A 152 4.62 -4.40 11.45
N SER A 153 5.00 -3.74 12.55
CA SER A 153 4.11 -3.54 13.71
C SER A 153 2.86 -2.73 13.33
N ARG A 154 3.01 -1.68 12.52
CA ARG A 154 1.87 -0.89 12.02
C ARG A 154 0.99 -1.71 11.06
N ALA A 155 1.60 -2.53 10.19
CA ALA A 155 0.85 -3.46 9.34
C ALA A 155 0.06 -4.48 10.17
N GLN A 156 0.64 -5.00 11.25
CA GLN A 156 -0.03 -5.90 12.18
C GLN A 156 -1.24 -5.23 12.85
N GLU A 157 -1.10 -3.98 13.32
CA GLU A 157 -2.23 -3.22 13.89
C GLU A 157 -3.38 -3.06 12.89
N ILE A 158 -3.06 -2.78 11.62
CA ILE A 158 -4.06 -2.70 10.55
C ILE A 158 -4.74 -4.05 10.34
N ALA A 159 -4.00 -5.14 10.42
CA ALA A 159 -4.56 -6.49 10.26
C ALA A 159 -5.57 -6.82 11.37
N TYR A 160 -5.27 -6.49 12.62
CA TYR A 160 -6.23 -6.64 13.73
C TYR A 160 -7.49 -5.81 13.53
N GLN A 161 -7.36 -4.53 13.11
CA GLN A 161 -8.52 -3.69 12.81
C GLN A 161 -9.37 -4.28 11.68
N GLY A 162 -8.71 -4.88 10.68
CA GLY A 162 -9.36 -5.53 9.55
C GLY A 162 -10.17 -6.75 9.96
N GLU A 163 -9.64 -7.60 10.86
CA GLU A 163 -10.34 -8.77 11.41
C GLU A 163 -11.63 -8.39 12.13
N ASP A 164 -11.58 -7.30 12.89
CA ASP A 164 -12.73 -6.81 13.66
C ASP A 164 -13.75 -6.04 12.79
N SER A 165 -13.42 -5.80 11.53
CA SER A 165 -14.26 -5.04 10.61
C SER A 165 -15.32 -5.91 9.92
N ARG A 166 -16.32 -5.25 9.33
CA ARG A 166 -17.29 -5.94 8.44
C ARG A 166 -16.66 -6.41 7.11
N PHE A 167 -15.43 -6.01 6.81
CA PHE A 167 -14.64 -6.39 5.64
C PHE A 167 -13.50 -7.33 6.03
N SER A 168 -13.81 -8.35 6.82
CA SER A 168 -12.81 -9.23 7.44
C SER A 168 -12.16 -10.24 6.49
N ASP A 169 -12.59 -10.30 5.22
CA ASP A 169 -12.06 -11.25 4.23
C ASP A 169 -10.54 -11.12 4.07
N GLY A 170 -9.85 -12.23 4.36
CA GLY A 170 -8.40 -12.36 4.19
C GLY A 170 -7.54 -11.68 5.26
N TRP A 171 -8.12 -10.96 6.23
CA TRP A 171 -7.33 -10.28 7.25
C TRP A 171 -6.62 -11.24 8.21
N ASN A 172 -7.22 -12.38 8.58
CA ASN A 172 -6.54 -13.43 9.36
C ASN A 172 -5.23 -13.87 8.65
N SER A 173 -5.29 -14.11 7.34
CA SER A 173 -4.10 -14.50 6.58
C SER A 173 -3.05 -13.39 6.51
N ARG A 174 -3.47 -12.12 6.46
CA ARG A 174 -2.55 -10.98 6.48
C ARG A 174 -1.89 -10.83 7.85
N ARG A 175 -2.65 -11.00 8.93
CA ARG A 175 -2.10 -11.02 10.30
C ARG A 175 -1.07 -12.13 10.44
N ASP A 176 -1.43 -13.37 10.13
CA ASP A 176 -0.51 -14.50 10.24
C ASP A 176 0.76 -14.28 9.41
N TYR A 177 0.62 -13.65 8.24
CA TYR A 177 1.76 -13.33 7.38
C TYR A 177 2.71 -12.32 8.02
N VAL A 178 2.20 -11.19 8.54
CA VAL A 178 3.05 -10.17 9.16
C VAL A 178 3.64 -10.62 10.48
N GLU A 179 2.93 -11.41 11.28
CA GLU A 179 3.45 -12.04 12.50
C GLU A 179 4.62 -12.95 12.19
N ASN A 180 4.53 -13.77 11.14
CA ASN A 180 5.64 -14.60 10.69
C ASN A 180 6.86 -13.76 10.26
N ILE A 181 6.67 -12.60 9.62
CA ILE A 181 7.77 -11.69 9.29
C ILE A 181 8.42 -11.15 10.56
N ILE A 182 7.63 -10.68 11.52
CA ILE A 182 8.12 -10.12 12.79
C ILE A 182 8.92 -11.18 13.57
N ASP A 183 8.43 -12.40 13.63
CA ASP A 183 9.05 -13.49 14.38
C ASP A 183 10.32 -14.03 13.71
N PHE A 184 10.42 -13.96 12.37
CA PHE A 184 11.53 -14.54 11.61
C PHE A 184 12.71 -13.58 11.46
N LYS A 185 13.22 -13.09 12.58
CA LYS A 185 14.32 -12.10 12.66
C LYS A 185 15.60 -12.56 11.98
N GLU A 186 15.92 -13.84 12.04
CA GLU A 186 17.12 -14.38 11.39
C GLU A 186 17.12 -14.20 9.87
N PHE A 187 15.95 -14.35 9.24
CA PHE A 187 15.81 -14.10 7.80
C PHE A 187 15.93 -12.62 7.47
N ARG A 188 15.31 -11.75 8.24
CA ARG A 188 15.41 -10.30 8.10
C ARG A 188 16.85 -9.82 8.25
N ASN A 189 17.56 -10.28 9.28
CA ASN A 189 18.99 -10.02 9.48
C ASN A 189 19.87 -10.54 8.33
N SER A 190 19.48 -11.62 7.66
CA SER A 190 20.23 -12.12 6.52
C SER A 190 20.14 -11.18 5.32
N LYS A 191 19.00 -10.53 5.09
CA LYS A 191 18.85 -9.51 4.04
C LYS A 191 19.86 -8.37 4.23
N PHE A 192 19.93 -7.77 5.42
CA PHE A 192 20.89 -6.71 5.75
C PHE A 192 22.37 -7.10 5.53
N LYS A 193 22.71 -8.38 5.68
CA LYS A 193 24.09 -8.87 5.49
C LYS A 193 24.45 -9.17 4.05
N PHE A 194 23.45 -9.37 3.17
CA PHE A 194 23.68 -9.79 1.79
C PHE A 194 23.66 -8.64 0.78
N PHE A 195 23.04 -7.51 1.12
CA PHE A 195 22.95 -6.31 0.31
C PHE A 195 23.76 -5.16 0.91
#